data_5ecfab618227682aae2494f7699ec86b
#
_entry.id   5ecfab618227682aae2494f7699ec86b
#
_cell.length_a   1.000
_cell.length_b   1.000
_cell.length_c   1.000
_cell.angle_alpha   90.00
_cell.angle_beta   90.00
_cell.angle_gamma   90.00
#
_symmetry.space_group_name_H-M   'P 1'
#
loop_
_entity.id
_entity.type
_entity.pdbx_description
1 polymer ?
#
loop_
_entity_poly.entity_id
_entity_poly.type
_entity_poly.pdbx_seq_one_letter_code
_entity_poly.pdbx_strand_id
1 'polypeptide(L)'
;LTLIFVPFSMKTFILLLATFGFGAIGFIDDFRKLVLKRSLGLTAKQKIILQVALSFVIAVLCFIFQNDTITKLWIPFTDFRLNVSILGIPIMMFIMIGTSNAVNLTDGLDGLSTQVSIPVFITFIILAQNIENQLFASIMLGAVIGFLFYNSNPASVFMGDTGSMAIGGAVVALAINEGMTLFLVILGGVYVAESLSVIIQVASYKFRNKKRIFLMTPIHHHYELKGYKEPKIVTGFTIVSVILSLITLLAVL
;
A
#
# COMPACT_ATOMS: atom_id res chain seq x y z
N LEU A 1 -2.94 0.40 -20.37
CA LEU A 1 -1.54 0.75 -20.70
C LEU A 1 -0.61 -0.41 -20.41
N THR A 2 -0.62 -1.00 -19.21
CA THR A 2 0.28 -2.10 -18.85
C THR A 2 0.24 -3.26 -19.87
N LEU A 3 -0.94 -3.71 -20.28
CA LEU A 3 -1.07 -4.79 -21.26
C LEU A 3 -0.56 -4.44 -22.67
N ILE A 4 -0.37 -3.14 -22.96
CA ILE A 4 0.10 -2.66 -24.27
C ILE A 4 1.62 -2.44 -24.26
N PHE A 5 2.15 -1.86 -23.18
CA PHE A 5 3.52 -1.36 -23.14
C PHE A 5 4.49 -2.20 -22.32
N VAL A 6 3.97 -3.02 -21.39
CA VAL A 6 4.83 -3.86 -20.52
C VAL A 6 4.93 -5.26 -21.12
N PRO A 7 6.14 -5.81 -21.29
CA PRO A 7 6.30 -7.19 -21.73
C PRO A 7 5.54 -8.15 -20.81
N PHE A 8 4.81 -9.11 -21.40
CA PHE A 8 4.04 -10.06 -20.62
C PHE A 8 5.00 -11.15 -20.07
N SER A 9 5.13 -11.17 -18.76
CA SER A 9 5.92 -12.12 -18.00
C SER A 9 5.17 -12.53 -16.74
N MET A 10 5.67 -13.49 -15.97
CA MET A 10 5.08 -13.84 -14.68
C MET A 10 5.15 -12.66 -13.70
N LYS A 11 6.19 -11.81 -13.77
CA LYS A 11 6.28 -10.59 -12.98
C LYS A 11 5.13 -9.62 -13.30
N THR A 12 4.91 -9.38 -14.61
CA THR A 12 3.78 -8.54 -15.07
C THR A 12 2.44 -9.11 -14.65
N PHE A 13 2.27 -10.44 -14.73
CA PHE A 13 1.03 -11.09 -14.29
C PHE A 13 0.79 -10.88 -12.80
N ILE A 14 1.81 -11.01 -11.94
CA ILE A 14 1.70 -10.77 -10.50
C ILE A 14 1.35 -9.30 -10.20
N LEU A 15 1.97 -8.34 -10.89
CA LEU A 15 1.65 -6.92 -10.77
C LEU A 15 0.17 -6.65 -11.07
N LEU A 16 -0.33 -7.18 -12.16
CA LEU A 16 -1.73 -7.03 -12.57
C LEU A 16 -2.68 -7.75 -11.61
N LEU A 17 -2.35 -9.00 -11.23
CA LEU A 17 -3.19 -9.80 -10.34
C LEU A 17 -3.33 -9.13 -8.97
N ALA A 18 -2.25 -8.59 -8.41
CA ALA A 18 -2.29 -7.88 -7.14
C ALA A 18 -3.09 -6.57 -7.26
N THR A 19 -2.78 -5.75 -8.27
CA THR A 19 -3.45 -4.45 -8.46
C THR A 19 -4.95 -4.61 -8.68
N PHE A 20 -5.34 -5.42 -9.67
CA PHE A 20 -6.75 -5.64 -9.98
C PHE A 20 -7.47 -6.49 -8.93
N GLY A 21 -6.78 -7.47 -8.35
CA GLY A 21 -7.37 -8.33 -7.33
C GLY A 21 -7.70 -7.58 -6.04
N PHE A 22 -6.78 -6.79 -5.51
CA PHE A 22 -7.06 -5.93 -4.35
C PHE A 22 -8.04 -4.82 -4.70
N GLY A 23 -7.92 -4.20 -5.89
CA GLY A 23 -8.89 -3.23 -6.38
C GLY A 23 -10.30 -3.80 -6.53
N ALA A 24 -10.44 -5.06 -6.99
CA ALA A 24 -11.74 -5.72 -7.09
C ALA A 24 -12.38 -5.98 -5.69
N ILE A 25 -11.57 -6.32 -4.69
CA ILE A 25 -12.06 -6.43 -3.31
C ILE A 25 -12.60 -5.08 -2.82
N GLY A 26 -11.85 -4.01 -3.06
CA GLY A 26 -12.29 -2.63 -2.78
C GLY A 26 -13.55 -2.25 -3.54
N PHE A 27 -13.60 -2.56 -4.83
CA PHE A 27 -14.77 -2.31 -5.68
C PHE A 27 -16.03 -3.00 -5.15
N ILE A 28 -15.94 -4.25 -4.74
CA ILE A 28 -17.09 -4.98 -4.16
C ILE A 28 -17.55 -4.29 -2.87
N ASP A 29 -16.62 -3.79 -2.06
CA ASP A 29 -16.94 -3.06 -0.84
C ASP A 29 -17.67 -1.73 -1.14
N ASP A 30 -17.12 -0.90 -2.03
CA ASP A 30 -17.70 0.37 -2.45
C ASP A 30 -19.05 0.18 -3.16
N PHE A 31 -19.13 -0.79 -4.07
CA PHE A 31 -20.38 -1.11 -4.79
C PHE A 31 -21.52 -1.47 -3.84
N ARG A 32 -21.22 -2.27 -2.80
CA ARG A 32 -22.23 -2.62 -1.80
C ARG A 32 -22.69 -1.41 -0.98
N LYS A 33 -21.78 -0.50 -0.63
CA LYS A 33 -22.10 0.72 0.10
C LYS A 33 -22.95 1.68 -0.75
N LEU A 34 -22.50 1.97 -1.96
CA LEU A 34 -23.05 3.05 -2.79
C LEU A 34 -24.25 2.61 -3.59
N VAL A 35 -24.15 1.49 -4.33
CA VAL A 35 -25.19 1.04 -5.26
C VAL A 35 -26.29 0.27 -4.55
N LEU A 36 -25.91 -0.65 -3.65
CA LEU A 36 -26.89 -1.43 -2.88
C LEU A 36 -27.40 -0.70 -1.64
N LYS A 37 -26.93 0.56 -1.40
CA LYS A 37 -27.32 1.43 -0.27
C LYS A 37 -27.27 0.71 1.08
N ARG A 38 -26.29 -0.17 1.25
CA ARG A 38 -26.07 -0.89 2.51
C ARG A 38 -25.20 -0.02 3.42
N SER A 39 -25.54 0.07 4.69
CA SER A 39 -24.77 0.81 5.71
C SER A 39 -23.35 0.25 5.89
N LEU A 40 -23.15 -1.04 5.62
CA LEU A 40 -21.88 -1.74 5.60
C LEU A 40 -21.69 -2.36 4.21
N GLY A 41 -20.51 -2.18 3.62
CA GLY A 41 -20.08 -2.86 2.40
C GLY A 41 -19.83 -4.35 2.64
N LEU A 42 -18.58 -4.77 2.55
CA LEU A 42 -18.14 -6.07 3.05
C LEU A 42 -18.01 -6.03 4.58
N THR A 43 -18.38 -7.11 5.26
CA THR A 43 -17.98 -7.22 6.67
C THR A 43 -16.45 -7.34 6.76
N ALA A 44 -15.85 -6.90 7.87
CA ALA A 44 -14.41 -7.02 8.09
C ALA A 44 -13.92 -8.47 7.87
N LYS A 45 -14.70 -9.46 8.32
CA LYS A 45 -14.40 -10.89 8.11
C LYS A 45 -14.39 -11.27 6.63
N GLN A 46 -15.38 -10.83 5.84
CA GLN A 46 -15.45 -11.11 4.40
C GLN A 46 -14.27 -10.46 3.66
N LYS A 47 -13.96 -9.18 3.98
CA LYS A 47 -12.84 -8.45 3.38
C LYS A 47 -11.51 -9.19 3.64
N ILE A 48 -11.25 -9.59 4.87
CA ILE A 48 -10.04 -10.33 5.24
C ILE A 48 -9.96 -11.70 4.56
N ILE A 49 -11.06 -12.46 4.48
CA ILE A 49 -11.07 -13.76 3.81
C ILE A 49 -10.69 -13.63 2.34
N LEU A 50 -11.24 -12.63 1.63
CA LEU A 50 -10.91 -12.38 0.22
C LEU A 50 -9.44 -11.96 0.05
N GLN A 51 -8.94 -11.09 0.94
CA GLN A 51 -7.54 -10.68 0.94
C GLN A 51 -6.59 -11.86 1.22
N VAL A 52 -6.92 -12.73 2.18
CA VAL A 52 -6.13 -13.94 2.49
C VAL A 52 -6.11 -14.88 1.29
N ALA A 53 -7.26 -15.14 0.66
CA ALA A 53 -7.33 -16.02 -0.50
C ALA A 53 -6.50 -15.48 -1.69
N LEU A 54 -6.64 -14.19 -2.01
CA LEU A 54 -5.87 -13.54 -3.07
C LEU A 54 -4.37 -13.55 -2.76
N SER A 55 -3.99 -13.15 -1.53
CA SER A 55 -2.60 -13.11 -1.11
C SER A 55 -1.95 -14.50 -1.10
N PHE A 56 -2.70 -15.54 -0.73
CA PHE A 56 -2.22 -16.91 -0.81
C PHE A 56 -1.91 -17.33 -2.24
N VAL A 57 -2.83 -17.07 -3.19
CA VAL A 57 -2.59 -17.37 -4.61
C VAL A 57 -1.35 -16.65 -5.13
N ILE A 58 -1.21 -15.34 -4.84
CA ILE A 58 -0.05 -14.56 -5.28
C ILE A 58 1.24 -15.10 -4.64
N ALA A 59 1.23 -15.39 -3.34
CA ALA A 59 2.42 -15.89 -2.64
C ALA A 59 2.87 -17.25 -3.17
N VAL A 60 1.93 -18.15 -3.50
CA VAL A 60 2.24 -19.44 -4.12
C VAL A 60 2.82 -19.26 -5.52
N LEU A 61 2.25 -18.37 -6.34
CA LEU A 61 2.81 -18.06 -7.67
C LEU A 61 4.23 -17.49 -7.55
N CYS A 62 4.47 -16.56 -6.62
CA CYS A 62 5.81 -16.04 -6.36
C CYS A 62 6.76 -17.15 -5.87
N PHE A 63 6.32 -18.06 -5.03
CA PHE A 63 7.14 -19.17 -4.55
C PHE A 63 7.55 -20.12 -5.68
N ILE A 64 6.67 -20.36 -6.65
CA ILE A 64 6.95 -21.25 -7.80
C ILE A 64 7.84 -20.55 -8.83
N PHE A 65 7.56 -19.29 -9.17
CA PHE A 65 8.17 -18.60 -10.31
C PHE A 65 9.24 -17.57 -9.94
N GLN A 66 9.25 -17.12 -8.67
CA GLN A 66 10.16 -16.08 -8.15
C GLN A 66 10.68 -16.46 -6.76
N ASN A 67 11.12 -17.69 -6.59
CA ASN A 67 11.47 -18.29 -5.29
C ASN A 67 12.39 -17.39 -4.44
N ASP A 68 13.43 -16.83 -5.04
CA ASP A 68 14.41 -16.01 -4.31
C ASP A 68 13.80 -14.73 -3.70
N THR A 69 12.83 -14.10 -4.35
CA THR A 69 12.22 -12.87 -3.85
C THR A 69 11.31 -13.10 -2.65
N ILE A 70 10.77 -14.30 -2.49
CA ILE A 70 9.87 -14.66 -1.42
C ILE A 70 10.55 -15.39 -0.27
N THR A 71 11.60 -16.16 -0.57
CA THR A 71 12.33 -16.96 0.42
C THR A 71 13.53 -16.24 1.02
N LYS A 72 14.03 -15.18 0.39
CA LYS A 72 15.19 -14.41 0.83
C LYS A 72 14.80 -12.96 1.10
N LEU A 73 14.59 -12.62 2.35
CA LEU A 73 14.23 -11.27 2.78
C LEU A 73 15.48 -10.39 2.88
N TRP A 74 15.56 -9.37 2.06
CA TRP A 74 16.65 -8.39 2.10
C TRP A 74 16.46 -7.43 3.28
N ILE A 75 17.44 -7.42 4.19
CA ILE A 75 17.41 -6.53 5.36
C ILE A 75 17.90 -5.14 4.94
N PRO A 76 17.09 -4.08 5.11
CA PRO A 76 17.49 -2.71 4.78
C PRO A 76 18.83 -2.31 5.40
N PHE A 77 19.61 -1.51 4.68
CA PHE A 77 20.95 -1.03 5.06
C PHE A 77 22.04 -2.11 5.20
N THR A 78 21.80 -3.32 4.69
CA THR A 78 22.77 -4.41 4.74
C THR A 78 22.74 -5.21 3.44
N ASP A 79 23.83 -5.93 3.13
CA ASP A 79 23.86 -6.90 2.05
C ASP A 79 23.25 -8.26 2.45
N PHE A 80 22.77 -8.35 3.70
CA PHE A 80 22.29 -9.61 4.25
C PHE A 80 20.87 -9.92 3.78
N ARG A 81 20.69 -11.14 3.28
CA ARG A 81 19.39 -11.69 2.89
C ARG A 81 19.05 -12.87 3.79
N LEU A 82 18.07 -12.68 4.66
CA LEU A 82 17.58 -13.71 5.56
C LEU A 82 16.79 -14.77 4.80
N ASN A 83 17.28 -16.00 4.80
CA ASN A 83 16.55 -17.11 4.18
C ASN A 83 15.44 -17.60 5.13
N VAL A 84 14.20 -17.38 4.74
CA VAL A 84 12.99 -17.79 5.48
C VAL A 84 12.33 -19.03 4.87
N SER A 85 12.87 -19.55 3.76
CA SER A 85 12.36 -20.73 3.07
C SER A 85 10.82 -20.65 2.85
N ILE A 86 10.09 -21.72 3.13
CA ILE A 86 8.63 -21.81 2.95
C ILE A 86 7.85 -20.81 3.83
N LEU A 87 8.43 -20.33 4.94
CA LEU A 87 7.83 -19.29 5.77
C LEU A 87 7.68 -17.95 5.02
N GLY A 88 8.36 -17.79 3.89
CA GLY A 88 8.16 -16.66 2.99
C GLY A 88 6.70 -16.53 2.54
N ILE A 89 5.96 -17.63 2.34
CA ILE A 89 4.55 -17.61 1.94
C ILE A 89 3.70 -16.84 2.96
N PRO A 90 3.57 -17.27 4.22
CA PRO A 90 2.75 -16.54 5.19
C PRO A 90 3.27 -15.15 5.50
N ILE A 91 4.58 -14.90 5.46
CA ILE A 91 5.16 -13.56 5.63
C ILE A 91 4.69 -12.64 4.51
N MET A 92 4.78 -13.07 3.24
CA MET A 92 4.32 -12.26 2.10
C MET A 92 2.81 -12.02 2.14
N MET A 93 2.02 -13.01 2.52
CA MET A 93 0.58 -12.81 2.73
C MET A 93 0.29 -11.71 3.75
N PHE A 94 1.01 -11.73 4.88
CA PHE A 94 0.88 -10.70 5.91
C PHE A 94 1.27 -9.31 5.38
N ILE A 95 2.38 -9.21 4.64
CA ILE A 95 2.85 -7.95 4.05
C ILE A 95 1.84 -7.43 3.01
N MET A 96 1.30 -8.30 2.13
CA MET A 96 0.30 -7.90 1.13
C MET A 96 -0.97 -7.36 1.77
N ILE A 97 -1.52 -8.08 2.74
CA ILE A 97 -2.73 -7.68 3.45
C ILE A 97 -2.47 -6.38 4.23
N GLY A 98 -1.34 -6.33 4.94
CA GLY A 98 -0.94 -5.16 5.71
C GLY A 98 -0.79 -3.91 4.86
N THR A 99 -0.04 -4.00 3.75
CA THR A 99 0.20 -2.87 2.84
C THR A 99 -1.10 -2.39 2.19
N SER A 100 -1.93 -3.31 1.67
CA SER A 100 -3.19 -2.93 1.04
C SER A 100 -4.14 -2.20 2.01
N ASN A 101 -4.28 -2.70 3.24
CA ASN A 101 -5.10 -2.03 4.24
C ASN A 101 -4.46 -0.73 4.77
N ALA A 102 -3.12 -0.65 4.83
CA ALA A 102 -2.42 0.55 5.25
C ALA A 102 -2.62 1.72 4.27
N VAL A 103 -2.54 1.45 2.96
CA VAL A 103 -2.85 2.45 1.92
C VAL A 103 -4.32 2.85 1.98
N ASN A 104 -5.23 1.89 2.20
CA ASN A 104 -6.65 2.18 2.37
C ASN A 104 -6.94 3.06 3.61
N LEU A 105 -6.27 2.83 4.74
CA LEU A 105 -6.37 3.69 5.92
C LEU A 105 -5.79 5.09 5.70
N THR A 106 -4.84 5.24 4.77
CA THR A 106 -4.23 6.55 4.43
C THR A 106 -5.15 7.39 3.54
N ASP A 107 -6.17 6.79 2.91
CA ASP A 107 -7.13 7.49 2.04
C ASP A 107 -8.26 8.17 2.84
N GLY A 108 -7.90 8.91 3.88
CA GLY A 108 -8.86 9.58 4.78
C GLY A 108 -9.00 11.09 4.56
N LEU A 109 -8.11 11.72 3.80
CA LEU A 109 -8.14 13.15 3.44
C LEU A 109 -7.95 13.33 1.94
N ASP A 110 -8.49 14.43 1.39
CA ASP A 110 -8.39 14.78 -0.02
C ASP A 110 -6.93 14.76 -0.51
N GLY A 111 -6.62 13.82 -1.41
CA GLY A 111 -5.30 13.69 -2.01
C GLY A 111 -4.20 13.09 -1.12
N LEU A 112 -4.48 12.68 0.11
CA LEU A 112 -3.45 12.18 1.03
C LEU A 112 -2.80 10.91 0.49
N SER A 113 -3.58 9.86 0.27
CA SER A 113 -3.07 8.58 -0.28
C SER A 113 -2.44 8.77 -1.65
N THR A 114 -3.04 9.61 -2.50
CA THR A 114 -2.56 9.93 -3.84
C THR A 114 -1.18 10.58 -3.80
N GLN A 115 -0.99 11.66 -3.02
CA GLN A 115 0.27 12.40 -2.95
C GLN A 115 1.39 11.60 -2.30
N VAL A 116 1.07 10.84 -1.24
CA VAL A 116 2.04 9.97 -0.56
C VAL A 116 2.53 8.84 -1.47
N SER A 117 1.70 8.37 -2.41
CA SER A 117 2.07 7.31 -3.35
C SER A 117 3.02 7.76 -4.46
N ILE A 118 3.05 9.06 -4.80
CA ILE A 118 3.92 9.60 -5.87
C ILE A 118 5.41 9.30 -5.60
N PRO A 119 6.01 9.71 -4.47
CA PRO A 119 7.42 9.40 -4.20
C PRO A 119 7.70 7.91 -4.09
N VAL A 120 6.73 7.10 -3.64
CA VAL A 120 6.86 5.64 -3.60
C VAL A 120 7.03 5.06 -4.99
N PHE A 121 6.18 5.43 -5.96
CA PHE A 121 6.32 4.97 -7.34
C PHE A 121 7.58 5.50 -8.01
N ILE A 122 7.98 6.76 -7.76
CA ILE A 122 9.25 7.31 -8.27
C ILE A 122 10.43 6.47 -7.76
N THR A 123 10.43 6.08 -6.49
CA THR A 123 11.48 5.23 -5.94
C THR A 123 11.54 3.87 -6.64
N PHE A 124 10.41 3.22 -6.89
CA PHE A 124 10.39 1.98 -7.65
C PHE A 124 10.86 2.13 -9.10
N ILE A 125 10.58 3.27 -9.77
CA ILE A 125 11.10 3.54 -11.12
C ILE A 125 12.63 3.61 -11.10
N ILE A 126 13.22 4.25 -10.09
CA ILE A 126 14.68 4.43 -9.97
C ILE A 126 15.37 3.10 -9.61
N LEU A 127 14.76 2.30 -8.71
CA LEU A 127 15.36 1.08 -8.18
C LEU A 127 15.00 -0.19 -9.00
N ALA A 128 14.12 -0.09 -9.99
CA ALA A 128 13.67 -1.23 -10.77
C ALA A 128 14.85 -1.92 -11.48
N GLN A 129 15.02 -3.22 -11.23
CA GLN A 129 16.06 -4.05 -11.83
C GLN A 129 15.64 -4.63 -13.18
N ASN A 130 14.36 -4.47 -13.56
CA ASN A 130 13.82 -4.97 -14.82
C ASN A 130 12.81 -4.00 -15.41
N ILE A 131 12.69 -4.06 -16.74
CA ILE A 131 11.88 -3.13 -17.52
C ILE A 131 10.38 -3.25 -17.19
N GLU A 132 9.90 -4.44 -16.84
CA GLU A 132 8.49 -4.67 -16.51
C GLU A 132 8.07 -3.87 -15.28
N ASN A 133 8.86 -3.93 -14.22
CA ASN A 133 8.59 -3.19 -12.99
C ASN A 133 8.73 -1.68 -13.20
N GLN A 134 9.75 -1.25 -13.96
CA GLN A 134 9.98 0.17 -14.26
C GLN A 134 8.81 0.77 -15.05
N LEU A 135 8.38 0.11 -16.12
CA LEU A 135 7.25 0.56 -16.93
C LEU A 135 5.93 0.54 -16.15
N PHE A 136 5.71 -0.54 -15.38
CA PHE A 136 4.51 -0.63 -14.55
C PHE A 136 4.46 0.48 -13.49
N ALA A 137 5.56 0.72 -12.77
CA ALA A 137 5.64 1.80 -11.79
C ALA A 137 5.43 3.18 -12.45
N SER A 138 5.96 3.39 -13.67
CA SER A 138 5.76 4.63 -14.45
C SER A 138 4.29 4.82 -14.85
N ILE A 139 3.62 3.75 -15.24
CA ILE A 139 2.19 3.77 -15.58
C ILE A 139 1.35 4.09 -14.34
N MET A 140 1.67 3.47 -13.20
CA MET A 140 0.98 3.74 -11.93
C MET A 140 1.23 5.19 -11.47
N LEU A 141 2.46 5.70 -11.60
CA LEU A 141 2.78 7.10 -11.32
C LEU A 141 1.93 8.04 -12.17
N GLY A 142 1.85 7.81 -13.47
CA GLY A 142 1.03 8.61 -14.37
C GLY A 142 -0.45 8.58 -14.01
N ALA A 143 -0.98 7.40 -13.64
CA ALA A 143 -2.36 7.24 -13.20
C ALA A 143 -2.64 8.02 -11.90
N VAL A 144 -1.74 7.92 -10.91
CA VAL A 144 -1.87 8.61 -9.62
C VAL A 144 -1.77 10.13 -9.79
N ILE A 145 -0.84 10.63 -10.62
CA ILE A 145 -0.72 12.08 -10.92
C ILE A 145 -1.98 12.57 -11.65
N GLY A 146 -2.47 11.83 -12.64
CA GLY A 146 -3.70 12.20 -13.35
C GLY A 146 -4.92 12.21 -12.44
N PHE A 147 -5.02 11.26 -11.52
CA PHE A 147 -6.08 11.21 -10.53
C PHE A 147 -5.99 12.35 -9.51
N LEU A 148 -4.78 12.76 -9.12
CA LEU A 148 -4.56 13.85 -8.18
C LEU A 148 -5.22 15.16 -8.61
N PHE A 149 -5.32 15.41 -9.92
CA PHE A 149 -6.01 16.59 -10.44
C PHE A 149 -7.46 16.69 -9.95
N TYR A 150 -8.14 15.55 -9.81
CA TYR A 150 -9.52 15.48 -9.34
C TYR A 150 -9.63 15.23 -7.82
N ASN A 151 -8.60 14.65 -7.23
CA ASN A 151 -8.62 14.21 -5.83
C ASN A 151 -7.93 15.19 -4.88
N SER A 152 -7.23 16.24 -5.38
CA SER A 152 -6.65 17.28 -4.54
C SER A 152 -7.74 18.15 -3.87
N ASN A 153 -7.45 18.66 -2.67
CA ASN A 153 -8.40 19.47 -1.89
C ASN A 153 -8.76 20.81 -2.57
N PRO A 154 -10.06 21.17 -2.75
CA PRO A 154 -11.24 20.33 -2.46
C PRO A 154 -11.45 19.26 -3.53
N ALA A 155 -11.54 18.00 -3.15
CA ALA A 155 -11.66 16.90 -4.07
C ALA A 155 -13.01 16.89 -4.80
N SER A 156 -12.97 16.68 -6.12
CA SER A 156 -14.16 16.44 -6.94
C SER A 156 -14.46 14.95 -7.15
N VAL A 157 -13.44 14.09 -6.95
CA VAL A 157 -13.55 12.63 -7.04
C VAL A 157 -12.80 12.00 -5.89
N PHE A 158 -13.43 11.06 -5.18
CA PHE A 158 -12.82 10.30 -4.10
C PHE A 158 -12.27 8.97 -4.61
N MET A 159 -11.16 8.52 -4.04
CA MET A 159 -10.47 7.28 -4.43
C MET A 159 -11.26 6.04 -4.01
N GLY A 160 -11.77 6.03 -2.79
CA GLY A 160 -12.49 4.92 -2.19
C GLY A 160 -11.62 3.69 -1.94
N ASP A 161 -12.28 2.62 -1.47
CA ASP A 161 -11.62 1.33 -1.22
C ASP A 161 -11.08 0.73 -2.52
N THR A 162 -11.74 1.00 -3.66
CA THR A 162 -11.35 0.51 -4.99
C THR A 162 -9.95 0.97 -5.36
N GLY A 163 -9.71 2.28 -5.33
CA GLY A 163 -8.44 2.86 -5.76
C GLY A 163 -7.33 2.65 -4.73
N SER A 164 -7.62 2.89 -3.45
CA SER A 164 -6.63 2.78 -2.38
C SER A 164 -6.10 1.35 -2.21
N MET A 165 -6.98 0.33 -2.29
CA MET A 165 -6.56 -1.06 -2.26
C MET A 165 -5.80 -1.47 -3.52
N ALA A 166 -6.17 -0.95 -4.71
CA ALA A 166 -5.43 -1.19 -5.95
C ALA A 166 -4.00 -0.61 -5.87
N ILE A 167 -3.83 0.62 -5.36
CA ILE A 167 -2.51 1.22 -5.12
C ILE A 167 -1.70 0.37 -4.14
N GLY A 168 -2.30 -0.06 -3.02
CA GLY A 168 -1.64 -0.93 -2.06
C GLY A 168 -1.18 -2.26 -2.66
N GLY A 169 -2.03 -2.88 -3.50
CA GLY A 169 -1.70 -4.07 -4.28
C GLY A 169 -0.54 -3.85 -5.24
N ALA A 170 -0.54 -2.72 -5.96
CA ALA A 170 0.54 -2.34 -6.89
C ALA A 170 1.88 -2.13 -6.17
N VAL A 171 1.87 -1.39 -5.06
CA VAL A 171 3.06 -1.09 -4.24
C VAL A 171 3.68 -2.36 -3.69
N VAL A 172 2.88 -3.26 -3.11
CA VAL A 172 3.42 -4.50 -2.54
C VAL A 172 3.90 -5.47 -3.62
N ALA A 173 3.23 -5.54 -4.78
CA ALA A 173 3.67 -6.40 -5.87
C ALA A 173 5.00 -5.94 -6.48
N LEU A 174 5.22 -4.62 -6.62
CA LEU A 174 6.51 -4.06 -7.00
C LEU A 174 7.60 -4.44 -5.99
N ALA A 175 7.32 -4.29 -4.70
CA ALA A 175 8.27 -4.65 -3.65
C ALA A 175 8.62 -6.14 -3.64
N ILE A 176 7.66 -7.03 -3.91
CA ILE A 176 7.90 -8.47 -4.04
C ILE A 176 8.77 -8.75 -5.25
N ASN A 177 8.43 -8.22 -6.43
CA ASN A 177 9.16 -8.44 -7.66
C ASN A 177 10.62 -7.95 -7.60
N GLU A 178 10.89 -6.90 -6.82
CA GLU A 178 12.25 -6.37 -6.59
C GLU A 178 12.97 -7.02 -5.39
N GLY A 179 12.29 -7.92 -4.65
CA GLY A 179 12.85 -8.52 -3.43
C GLY A 179 13.02 -7.51 -2.28
N MET A 180 12.29 -6.40 -2.32
CA MET A 180 12.41 -5.26 -1.41
C MET A 180 11.25 -5.17 -0.40
N THR A 181 10.64 -6.29 -0.04
CA THR A 181 9.43 -6.31 0.81
C THR A 181 9.62 -5.68 2.18
N LEU A 182 10.80 -5.85 2.82
CA LEU A 182 11.08 -5.24 4.11
C LEU A 182 11.36 -3.73 4.01
N PHE A 183 11.77 -3.24 2.84
CA PHE A 183 11.91 -1.79 2.59
C PHE A 183 10.58 -1.05 2.62
N LEU A 184 9.44 -1.73 2.48
CA LEU A 184 8.13 -1.10 2.63
C LEU A 184 7.89 -0.50 4.02
N VAL A 185 8.59 -0.97 5.04
CA VAL A 185 8.51 -0.37 6.38
C VAL A 185 9.07 1.07 6.36
N ILE A 186 10.07 1.33 5.50
CA ILE A 186 10.69 2.65 5.33
C ILE A 186 9.97 3.41 4.21
N LEU A 187 9.99 2.88 3.00
CA LEU A 187 9.42 3.50 1.80
C LEU A 187 7.92 3.82 1.98
N GLY A 188 7.17 2.87 2.55
CA GLY A 188 5.76 3.02 2.90
C GLY A 188 5.54 3.53 4.33
N GLY A 189 6.52 4.17 4.97
CA GLY A 189 6.48 4.51 6.39
C GLY A 189 5.31 5.41 6.78
N VAL A 190 4.79 6.23 5.87
CA VAL A 190 3.54 6.97 6.10
C VAL A 190 2.36 6.01 6.24
N TYR A 191 2.20 5.04 5.34
CA TYR A 191 1.15 4.02 5.44
C TYR A 191 1.27 3.20 6.73
N VAL A 192 2.53 2.86 7.07
CA VAL A 192 2.84 2.15 8.32
C VAL A 192 2.44 2.99 9.54
N ALA A 193 2.74 4.28 9.58
CA ALA A 193 2.38 5.17 10.67
C ALA A 193 0.85 5.30 10.84
N GLU A 194 0.11 5.42 9.73
CA GLU A 194 -1.35 5.44 9.74
C GLU A 194 -1.91 4.16 10.37
N SER A 195 -1.46 2.99 9.91
CA SER A 195 -1.92 1.70 10.42
C SER A 195 -1.51 1.45 11.87
N LEU A 196 -0.24 1.74 12.22
CA LEU A 196 0.25 1.57 13.59
C LEU A 196 -0.49 2.46 14.57
N SER A 197 -0.85 3.69 14.17
CA SER A 197 -1.65 4.57 15.03
C SER A 197 -2.98 3.94 15.43
N VAL A 198 -3.65 3.26 14.48
CA VAL A 198 -4.90 2.53 14.74
C VAL A 198 -4.66 1.34 15.67
N ILE A 199 -3.65 0.52 15.38
CA ILE A 199 -3.31 -0.67 16.18
C ILE A 199 -2.99 -0.26 17.63
N ILE A 200 -2.14 0.75 17.82
CA ILE A 200 -1.73 1.27 19.12
C ILE A 200 -2.95 1.83 19.88
N GLN A 201 -3.80 2.60 19.20
CA GLN A 201 -5.01 3.15 19.81
C GLN A 201 -5.97 2.07 20.28
N VAL A 202 -6.25 1.08 19.41
CA VAL A 202 -7.15 -0.04 19.74
C VAL A 202 -6.58 -0.87 20.89
N ALA A 203 -5.28 -1.17 20.86
CA ALA A 203 -4.61 -1.88 21.94
C ALA A 203 -4.68 -1.10 23.27
N SER A 204 -4.36 0.19 23.24
CA SER A 204 -4.44 1.04 24.44
C SER A 204 -5.87 1.10 24.99
N TYR A 205 -6.86 1.31 24.10
CA TYR A 205 -8.26 1.37 24.50
C TYR A 205 -8.75 0.07 25.15
N LYS A 206 -8.32 -1.07 24.60
CA LYS A 206 -8.70 -2.41 25.08
C LYS A 206 -8.00 -2.79 26.39
N PHE A 207 -6.69 -2.51 26.51
CA PHE A 207 -5.87 -3.01 27.62
C PHE A 207 -5.56 -1.97 28.71
N ARG A 208 -5.88 -0.68 28.49
CA ARG A 208 -5.60 0.41 29.44
C ARG A 208 -6.86 1.16 29.87
N ASN A 209 -7.92 0.45 30.22
CA ASN A 209 -9.16 1.03 30.73
C ASN A 209 -9.71 2.18 29.85
N LYS A 210 -9.82 1.94 28.55
CA LYS A 210 -10.34 2.90 27.55
C LYS A 210 -9.51 4.19 27.39
N LYS A 211 -8.24 4.19 27.82
CA LYS A 211 -7.35 5.34 27.63
C LYS A 211 -6.94 5.48 26.16
N ARG A 212 -7.16 6.68 25.61
CA ARG A 212 -6.70 7.04 24.26
C ARG A 212 -5.27 7.56 24.32
N ILE A 213 -4.44 7.21 23.30
CA ILE A 213 -3.12 7.77 23.07
C ILE A 213 -3.21 8.93 22.10
N PHE A 214 -3.94 8.73 21.01
CA PHE A 214 -4.21 9.75 20.01
C PHE A 214 -5.63 10.32 20.22
N LEU A 215 -5.85 11.58 19.83
CA LEU A 215 -7.18 12.20 19.87
C LEU A 215 -8.17 11.39 19.01
N MET A 216 -7.72 11.02 17.81
CA MET A 216 -8.43 10.14 16.89
C MET A 216 -7.41 9.35 16.05
N THR A 217 -7.81 8.25 15.42
CA THR A 217 -7.00 7.47 14.48
C THR A 217 -7.82 7.07 13.26
N PRO A 218 -7.22 6.92 12.06
CA PRO A 218 -5.77 7.01 11.78
C PRO A 218 -5.14 8.36 12.12
N ILE A 219 -3.79 8.47 12.09
CA ILE A 219 -3.06 9.60 12.71
C ILE A 219 -3.33 10.95 12.04
N HIS A 220 -3.72 10.99 10.76
CA HIS A 220 -4.12 12.23 10.09
C HIS A 220 -5.29 12.91 10.83
N HIS A 221 -6.29 12.17 11.32
CA HIS A 221 -7.40 12.71 12.12
C HIS A 221 -6.95 13.30 13.46
N HIS A 222 -5.85 12.80 14.04
CA HIS A 222 -5.28 13.42 15.22
C HIS A 222 -4.81 14.85 14.95
N TYR A 223 -4.20 15.10 13.78
CA TYR A 223 -3.77 16.44 13.38
C TYR A 223 -4.94 17.35 13.02
N GLU A 224 -6.01 16.84 12.39
CA GLU A 224 -7.24 17.60 12.17
C GLU A 224 -7.83 18.10 13.49
N LEU A 225 -7.96 17.19 14.48
CA LEU A 225 -8.47 17.56 15.82
C LEU A 225 -7.53 18.50 16.59
N LYS A 226 -6.25 18.61 16.19
CA LYS A 226 -5.34 19.66 16.67
C LYS A 226 -5.54 21.01 15.97
N GLY A 227 -6.42 21.11 15.00
CA GLY A 227 -6.74 22.34 14.29
C GLY A 227 -5.88 22.61 13.04
N TYR A 228 -5.11 21.64 12.57
CA TYR A 228 -4.39 21.77 11.29
C TYR A 228 -5.38 21.64 10.13
N LYS A 229 -5.23 22.50 9.11
CA LYS A 229 -6.02 22.42 7.89
C LYS A 229 -5.57 21.21 7.05
N GLU A 230 -6.53 20.55 6.42
CA GLU A 230 -6.31 19.35 5.59
C GLU A 230 -5.15 19.48 4.58
N PRO A 231 -5.07 20.55 3.74
CA PRO A 231 -3.95 20.67 2.79
C PRO A 231 -2.57 20.72 3.47
N LYS A 232 -2.49 21.26 4.70
CA LYS A 232 -1.24 21.32 5.45
C LYS A 232 -0.84 19.96 5.99
N ILE A 233 -1.81 19.16 6.43
CA ILE A 233 -1.58 17.78 6.86
C ILE A 233 -1.06 16.97 5.68
N VAL A 234 -1.77 17.00 4.55
CA VAL A 234 -1.41 16.28 3.32
C VAL A 234 0.00 16.65 2.85
N THR A 235 0.33 17.95 2.79
CA THR A 235 1.68 18.41 2.45
C THR A 235 2.73 17.88 3.41
N GLY A 236 2.47 17.90 4.72
CA GLY A 236 3.39 17.38 5.74
C GLY A 236 3.68 15.89 5.56
N PHE A 237 2.64 15.08 5.34
CA PHE A 237 2.77 13.64 5.10
C PHE A 237 3.49 13.35 3.78
N THR A 238 3.24 14.16 2.73
CA THR A 238 3.96 14.05 1.45
C THR A 238 5.45 14.34 1.62
N ILE A 239 5.82 15.37 2.37
CA ILE A 239 7.23 15.67 2.68
C ILE A 239 7.88 14.50 3.41
N VAL A 240 7.19 13.91 4.40
CA VAL A 240 7.69 12.71 5.11
C VAL A 240 7.88 11.56 4.13
N SER A 241 6.92 11.31 3.23
CA SER A 241 7.04 10.26 2.20
C SER A 241 8.24 10.49 1.28
N VAL A 242 8.51 11.74 0.86
CA VAL A 242 9.70 12.09 0.07
C VAL A 242 10.98 11.79 0.84
N ILE A 243 11.07 12.19 2.12
CA ILE A 243 12.24 11.92 2.96
C ILE A 243 12.48 10.40 3.09
N LEU A 244 11.43 9.62 3.35
CA LEU A 244 11.53 8.17 3.48
C LEU A 244 11.91 7.49 2.16
N SER A 245 11.46 8.03 1.03
CA SER A 245 11.89 7.61 -0.30
C SER A 245 13.38 7.84 -0.52
N LEU A 246 13.90 9.03 -0.15
CA LEU A 246 15.34 9.33 -0.24
C LEU A 246 16.15 8.41 0.69
N ILE A 247 15.67 8.15 1.91
CA ILE A 247 16.31 7.18 2.83
C ILE A 247 16.34 5.79 2.21
N THR A 248 15.26 5.37 1.55
CA THR A 248 15.21 4.06 0.86
C THR A 248 16.20 3.99 -0.29
N LEU A 249 16.33 5.05 -1.09
CA LEU A 249 17.34 5.12 -2.15
C LEU A 249 18.76 4.97 -1.57
N LEU A 250 19.08 5.69 -0.49
CA LEU A 250 20.37 5.58 0.19
C LEU A 250 20.62 4.21 0.83
N ALA A 251 19.57 3.48 1.18
CA ALA A 251 19.69 2.15 1.78
C ALA A 251 19.91 1.02 0.76
N VAL A 252 19.71 1.31 -0.55
CA VAL A 252 19.83 0.35 -1.65
C VAL A 252 21.08 0.66 -2.50
N LEU A 253 21.45 1.94 -2.66
CA LEU A 253 22.62 2.39 -3.43
C LEU A 253 23.91 2.27 -2.61
#